data_3ea7c2382408dc9f74ea889f8ccc16df
#
_entry.id   3ea7c2382408dc9f74ea889f8ccc16df
#
_cell.length_a   1.000
_cell.length_b   1.000
_cell.length_c   1.000
_cell.angle_alpha   90.00
_cell.angle_beta   90.00
_cell.angle_gamma   90.00
#
_symmetry.space_group_name_H-M   'P 1'
#
loop_
_entity.id
_entity.type
_entity.pdbx_description
1 polymer ?
#
loop_
_entity_poly.entity_id
_entity_poly.type
_entity_poly.pdbx_seq_one_letter_code
_entity_poly.pdbx_strand_id
1 'polypeptide(L)' 'MEYSTYIDGNLRADVIKIDNHWGCRLYKNGEVVKTEFYRGHNEMYAENAAENYVLGIKKVYGI' A
#
# COMPACT_ATOMS: atom_id res chain seq x y z
N MET A 1 -9.11 -8.23 -3.90
CA MET A 1 -8.16 -9.36 -3.87
C MET A 1 -6.78 -8.87 -3.46
N GLU A 2 -6.13 -9.63 -2.61
CA GLU A 2 -4.80 -9.29 -2.10
C GLU A 2 -3.75 -9.99 -2.94
N TYR A 3 -2.70 -9.26 -3.35
CA TYR A 3 -1.64 -9.82 -4.19
C TYR A 3 -0.33 -9.97 -3.47
N SER A 4 0.02 -9.01 -2.63
CA SER A 4 1.27 -9.03 -1.88
C SER A 4 1.05 -8.38 -0.55
N THR A 5 1.84 -8.77 0.44
CA THR A 5 1.78 -8.17 1.76
C THR A 5 3.19 -7.80 2.19
N TYR A 6 3.36 -6.59 2.67
CA TYR A 6 4.62 -6.09 3.21
C TYR A 6 4.41 -5.76 4.68
N ILE A 7 5.33 -6.21 5.52
CA ILE A 7 5.23 -6.01 6.97
C ILE A 7 6.58 -5.56 7.48
N ASP A 8 6.57 -4.52 8.31
CA ASP A 8 7.77 -4.06 9.00
C ASP A 8 7.34 -3.48 10.34
N GLY A 9 7.67 -4.21 11.43
CA GLY A 9 7.27 -3.78 12.75
C GLY A 9 5.76 -3.76 12.89
N ASN A 10 5.21 -2.61 13.26
CA ASN A 10 3.77 -2.48 13.47
C ASN A 10 3.04 -1.98 12.21
N LEU A 11 3.75 -1.86 11.10
CA LEU A 11 3.16 -1.40 9.84
C LEU A 11 2.98 -2.58 8.89
N ARG A 12 1.87 -2.55 8.16
CA ARG A 12 1.58 -3.56 7.15
C ARG A 12 0.91 -2.88 5.97
N ALA A 13 1.19 -3.35 4.78
CA ALA A 13 0.53 -2.87 3.58
C ALA A 13 0.22 -4.05 2.68
N ASP A 14 -1.04 -4.16 2.26
CA ASP A 14 -1.46 -5.17 1.30
C ASP A 14 -1.62 -4.51 -0.06
N VAL A 15 -1.04 -5.12 -1.08
CA VAL A 15 -1.29 -4.71 -2.46
C VAL A 15 -2.59 -5.36 -2.89
N ILE A 16 -3.53 -4.55 -3.36
CA ILE A 16 -4.87 -5.02 -3.73
C ILE A 16 -5.22 -4.56 -5.14
N LYS A 17 -6.19 -5.22 -5.73
CA LYS A 17 -6.72 -4.83 -7.04
C LYS A 17 -8.23 -4.99 -6.99
N ILE A 18 -8.95 -3.88 -7.21
CA ILE A 18 -10.40 -3.88 -7.20
C ILE A 18 -10.87 -3.10 -8.43
N ASP A 19 -11.77 -3.71 -9.20
CA ASP A 19 -12.33 -3.09 -10.41
C ASP A 19 -11.23 -2.63 -11.36
N ASN A 20 -10.20 -3.45 -11.52
CA ASN A 20 -9.05 -3.16 -12.39
C ASN A 20 -8.22 -1.98 -11.93
N HIS A 21 -8.37 -1.56 -10.68
CA HIS A 21 -7.53 -0.51 -10.10
C HIS A 21 -6.60 -1.11 -9.07
N TRP A 22 -5.31 -0.83 -9.21
CA TRP A 22 -4.31 -1.23 -8.24
C TRP A 22 -4.32 -0.27 -7.07
N GLY A 23 -4.09 -0.78 -5.87
CA GLY A 23 -4.04 0.05 -4.69
C GLY A 23 -3.36 -0.65 -3.54
N CYS A 24 -3.41 -0.02 -2.38
CA CYS A 24 -2.86 -0.57 -1.15
C CYS A 24 -3.82 -0.34 0.00
N ARG A 25 -3.89 -1.34 0.88
CA ARG A 25 -4.58 -1.18 2.15
C ARG A 25 -3.50 -1.10 3.22
N LEU A 26 -3.49 0.00 3.94
CA LEU A 26 -2.42 0.31 4.88
C LEU A 26 -2.90 0.06 6.30
N TYR A 27 -2.04 -0.59 7.09
CA TYR A 27 -2.36 -0.96 8.46
C TYR A 27 -1.32 -0.40 9.42
N LYS A 28 -1.76 -0.09 10.63
CA LYS A 28 -0.87 0.25 11.72
C LYS A 28 -1.42 -0.40 12.98
N ASN A 29 -0.56 -1.14 13.68
CA ASN A 29 -0.94 -1.88 14.88
C ASN A 29 -2.14 -2.80 14.63
N GLY A 30 -2.17 -3.42 13.46
CA GLY A 30 -3.21 -4.38 13.12
C GLY A 30 -4.51 -3.79 12.63
N GLU A 31 -4.61 -2.47 12.55
CA GLU A 31 -5.85 -1.81 12.12
C GLU A 31 -5.64 -1.09 10.80
N VAL A 32 -6.67 -1.13 9.96
CA VAL A 32 -6.63 -0.41 8.69
C VAL A 32 -6.68 1.08 8.98
N VAL A 33 -5.68 1.81 8.50
CA VAL A 33 -5.65 3.26 8.68
C VAL A 33 -6.01 3.98 7.39
N LYS A 34 -5.82 3.32 6.23
CA LYS A 34 -6.11 3.98 4.96
C LYS A 34 -6.13 2.94 3.84
N THR A 35 -6.97 3.17 2.85
CA THR A 35 -6.95 2.42 1.59
C THR A 35 -6.77 3.43 0.48
N GLU A 36 -5.78 3.19 -0.38
CA GLU A 36 -5.48 4.09 -1.50
C GLU A 36 -5.55 3.33 -2.81
N PHE A 37 -6.04 4.00 -3.84
CA PHE A 37 -6.04 3.45 -5.19
C PHE A 37 -5.23 4.36 -6.10
N TYR A 38 -4.46 3.74 -6.99
CA TYR A 38 -3.52 4.46 -7.85
C TYR A 38 -3.98 4.33 -9.29
N ARG A 39 -4.93 5.17 -9.66
CA ARG A 39 -5.50 5.11 -11.01
C ARG A 39 -4.44 5.42 -12.04
N GLY A 40 -4.45 4.65 -13.13
CA GLY A 40 -3.48 4.86 -14.18
C GLY A 40 -2.12 4.27 -13.91
N HIS A 41 -1.95 3.57 -12.79
CA HIS A 41 -0.68 2.95 -12.43
C HIS A 41 -0.82 1.43 -12.43
N ASN A 42 0.32 0.74 -12.58
CA ASN A 42 0.33 -0.71 -12.62
C ASN A 42 0.66 -1.29 -11.25
N GLU A 43 0.79 -2.63 -11.23
CA GLU A 43 1.08 -3.35 -9.99
C GLU A 43 2.38 -2.88 -9.34
N MET A 44 3.40 -2.61 -10.14
CA MET A 44 4.70 -2.21 -9.59
C MET A 44 4.60 -0.93 -8.80
N TYR A 45 3.77 0.01 -9.25
CA TYR A 45 3.56 1.24 -8.50
C TYR A 45 2.97 0.95 -7.13
N ALA A 46 1.97 0.06 -7.06
CA ALA A 46 1.35 -0.30 -5.80
C ALA A 46 2.32 -1.05 -4.90
N GLU A 47 3.16 -1.94 -5.48
CA GLU A 47 4.16 -2.66 -4.71
C GLU A 47 5.16 -1.69 -4.09
N ASN A 48 5.62 -0.72 -4.87
CA ASN A 48 6.55 0.28 -4.35
C ASN A 48 5.92 1.14 -3.25
N ALA A 49 4.65 1.50 -3.43
CA ALA A 49 3.94 2.30 -2.44
C ALA A 49 3.80 1.52 -1.13
N ALA A 50 3.47 0.23 -1.22
CA ALA A 50 3.33 -0.61 -0.05
C ALA A 50 4.65 -0.74 0.70
N GLU A 51 5.73 -1.00 -0.03
CA GLU A 51 7.04 -1.15 0.57
C GLU A 51 7.47 0.15 1.24
N ASN A 52 7.30 1.27 0.57
CA ASN A 52 7.69 2.55 1.12
C ASN A 52 6.90 2.88 2.39
N TYR A 53 5.63 2.51 2.42
CA TYR A 53 4.84 2.76 3.60
C TYR A 53 5.41 2.03 4.82
N VAL A 54 5.67 0.73 4.69
CA VAL A 54 6.13 -0.04 5.85
C VAL A 54 7.54 0.34 6.26
N LEU A 55 8.34 0.87 5.34
CA LEU A 55 9.68 1.35 5.65
C LEU A 55 9.68 2.76 6.24
N GLY A 56 8.53 3.40 6.27
CA GLY A 56 8.41 4.73 6.83
C GLY A 56 8.77 5.85 5.88
N ILE A 57 8.91 5.55 4.59
CA ILE A 57 9.27 6.54 3.58
C ILE A 57 7.98 7.10 2.98
N LYS A 58 7.27 7.89 3.73
CA LYS A 58 5.96 8.35 3.27
C LYS A 58 5.94 9.77 2.75
N LYS A 59 6.98 10.50 2.98
CA LYS A 59 7.01 11.90 2.54
C LYS A 59 6.92 12.04 1.03
N VAL A 60 7.31 11.00 0.30
CA VAL A 60 7.26 11.03 -1.15
C VAL A 60 5.84 11.19 -1.67
N TYR A 61 4.87 10.91 -0.84
CA TYR A 61 3.48 11.00 -1.24
C TYR A 61 2.81 12.27 -0.76
N GLY A 62 3.43 12.97 0.14
CA GLY A 62 2.85 14.14 0.71
C GLY A 62 3.11 15.40 -0.10
N ILE A 63 3.75 15.22 -1.19
CA ILE A 63 4.15 16.36 -2.00
C ILE A 63 3.17 16.60 -3.12
#